data_bbc9e487b655609ebdf59832341e8b29
#
_entry.id   bbc9e487b655609ebdf59832341e8b29
#
_cell.length_a   1.000
_cell.length_b   1.000
_cell.length_c   1.000
_cell.angle_alpha   90.00
_cell.angle_beta   90.00
_cell.angle_gamma   90.00
#
_symmetry.space_group_name_H-M   'P 1'
#
loop_
_entity.id
_entity.type
_entity.pdbx_description
1 polymer ?
#
loop_
_entity_poly.entity_id
_entity_poly.type
_entity_poly.pdbx_seq_one_letter_code
_entity_poly.pdbx_strand_id
1 'polypeptide(L)'
;MRVAVLGAGVVGTTSAWYLAQTGHDVVVIDRQPVAGNETSFANGGQISVSHAEPWANPHVLPAVLRWLGREDAPLLWRWRADPAQLAWGLRFLGECLPGRTRRNIRAIVALALYSRARLQALRGETGIAYDHLERGILHIYTDRAAYVHAAAAARTMREFGLDREPVSAARCVEIEPALAAVRDRLAGGDYTPSDESGDAHRFTRALADLAVARGVDFRYGTRIEKLVRGGGRHVAGVLIDGPGGQELLTADAYVIALGSYSPLLLRPLGIRLPVYPAKGYSATIPLGPDSQAPTVSLTDDERRLVISRL
;
A
#
# COMPACT_ATOMS: atom_id res chain seq x y z
N MET A 1 -5.38 -5.78 28.15
CA MET A 1 -5.16 -7.07 27.43
C MET A 1 -3.75 -7.06 26.85
N ARG A 2 -3.12 -8.22 26.80
CA ARG A 2 -1.86 -8.38 26.07
C ARG A 2 -2.15 -8.69 24.60
N VAL A 3 -1.56 -7.92 23.68
CA VAL A 3 -1.78 -8.08 22.24
C VAL A 3 -0.43 -8.30 21.54
N ALA A 4 -0.32 -9.38 20.78
CA ALA A 4 0.84 -9.62 19.92
C ALA A 4 0.56 -9.17 18.48
N VAL A 5 1.36 -8.23 17.99
CA VAL A 5 1.32 -7.75 16.61
C VAL A 5 2.43 -8.44 15.83
N LEU A 6 2.06 -9.18 14.78
CA LEU A 6 2.97 -9.96 13.96
C LEU A 6 3.30 -9.19 12.68
N GLY A 7 4.49 -8.60 12.64
CA GLY A 7 5.00 -7.72 11.59
C GLY A 7 5.10 -6.25 12.03
N ALA A 8 6.27 -5.63 11.82
CA ALA A 8 6.57 -4.24 12.11
C ALA A 8 6.62 -3.36 10.84
N GLY A 9 5.86 -3.70 9.81
CA GLY A 9 5.58 -2.80 8.69
C GLY A 9 4.65 -1.66 9.10
N VAL A 10 4.34 -0.74 8.20
CA VAL A 10 3.46 0.41 8.48
C VAL A 10 2.13 0.01 9.13
N VAL A 11 1.50 -1.08 8.66
CA VAL A 11 0.22 -1.56 9.22
C VAL A 11 0.39 -2.08 10.65
N GLY A 12 1.44 -2.88 10.91
CA GLY A 12 1.68 -3.43 12.25
C GLY A 12 2.06 -2.34 13.26
N THR A 13 2.94 -1.43 12.86
CA THR A 13 3.39 -0.33 13.73
C THR A 13 2.25 0.63 14.06
N THR A 14 1.39 1.00 13.08
CA THR A 14 0.22 1.82 13.35
C THR A 14 -0.80 1.10 14.23
N SER A 15 -0.99 -0.21 14.03
CA SER A 15 -1.86 -1.02 14.91
C SER A 15 -1.34 -1.03 16.35
N ALA A 16 -0.03 -1.24 16.52
CA ALA A 16 0.60 -1.24 17.84
C ALA A 16 0.47 0.11 18.56
N TRP A 17 0.68 1.22 17.82
CA TRP A 17 0.50 2.58 18.33
C TRP A 17 -0.92 2.80 18.89
N TYR A 18 -1.95 2.52 18.08
CA TYR A 18 -3.34 2.74 18.52
C TYR A 18 -3.79 1.78 19.63
N LEU A 19 -3.29 0.55 19.65
CA LEU A 19 -3.56 -0.40 20.72
C LEU A 19 -2.92 0.08 22.04
N ALA A 20 -1.70 0.58 22.01
CA ALA A 20 -1.02 1.16 23.18
C ALA A 20 -1.77 2.40 23.70
N GLN A 21 -2.26 3.28 22.80
CA GLN A 21 -3.08 4.44 23.18
C GLN A 21 -4.37 4.03 23.94
N THR A 22 -4.91 2.87 23.64
CA THR A 22 -6.13 2.36 24.30
C THR A 22 -5.81 1.52 25.57
N GLY A 23 -4.56 1.55 26.04
CA GLY A 23 -4.14 0.92 27.31
C GLY A 23 -3.89 -0.58 27.21
N HIS A 24 -3.61 -1.11 26.01
CA HIS A 24 -3.19 -2.50 25.87
C HIS A 24 -1.69 -2.67 26.10
N ASP A 25 -1.27 -3.82 26.67
CA ASP A 25 0.11 -4.30 26.68
C ASP A 25 0.43 -4.88 25.30
N VAL A 26 1.34 -4.25 24.54
CA VAL A 26 1.57 -4.59 23.14
C VAL A 26 2.99 -5.07 22.93
N VAL A 27 3.14 -6.24 22.31
CA VAL A 27 4.41 -6.75 21.80
C VAL A 27 4.34 -6.85 20.27
N VAL A 28 5.34 -6.32 19.58
CA VAL A 28 5.48 -6.39 18.11
C VAL A 28 6.64 -7.31 17.76
N ILE A 29 6.44 -8.23 16.83
CA ILE A 29 7.45 -9.20 16.42
C ILE A 29 7.76 -9.03 14.94
N ASP A 30 9.04 -8.87 14.61
CA ASP A 30 9.50 -8.80 13.24
C ASP A 30 10.86 -9.47 13.06
N ARG A 31 11.04 -10.12 11.91
CA ARG A 31 12.30 -10.77 11.54
C ARG A 31 13.40 -9.77 11.13
N GLN A 32 13.02 -8.56 10.76
CA GLN A 32 13.94 -7.50 10.36
C GLN A 32 14.57 -6.83 11.57
N PRO A 33 15.74 -6.20 11.43
CA PRO A 33 16.42 -5.54 12.54
C PRO A 33 15.77 -4.23 12.99
N VAL A 34 14.86 -3.66 12.19
CA VAL A 34 14.12 -2.43 12.50
C VAL A 34 12.75 -2.44 11.84
N ALA A 35 11.86 -1.57 12.27
CA ALA A 35 10.54 -1.40 11.67
C ALA A 35 10.62 -0.90 10.22
N GLY A 36 9.66 -1.30 9.41
CA GLY A 36 9.48 -0.79 8.06
C GLY A 36 10.43 -1.33 6.99
N ASN A 37 11.26 -2.33 7.26
CA ASN A 37 12.36 -2.77 6.39
C ASN A 37 11.95 -3.68 5.21
N GLU A 38 10.69 -3.88 4.94
CA GLU A 38 10.21 -4.65 3.77
C GLU A 38 9.42 -3.75 2.81
N THR A 39 8.16 -4.03 2.54
CA THR A 39 7.34 -3.23 1.60
C THR A 39 7.23 -1.76 2.01
N SER A 40 7.27 -1.45 3.31
CA SER A 40 7.27 -0.06 3.80
C SER A 40 8.57 0.69 3.50
N PHE A 41 9.68 -0.02 3.25
CA PHE A 41 10.94 0.57 2.77
C PHE A 41 10.90 0.87 1.28
N ALA A 42 10.38 -0.06 0.47
CA ALA A 42 10.41 0.02 -0.98
C ALA A 42 8.98 0.16 -1.53
N ASN A 43 8.55 1.40 -1.72
CA ASN A 43 7.21 1.75 -2.22
C ASN A 43 7.25 3.10 -2.96
N GLY A 44 6.13 3.53 -3.51
CA GLY A 44 6.00 4.80 -4.25
C GLY A 44 5.81 6.04 -3.39
N GLY A 45 5.73 5.92 -2.06
CA GLY A 45 5.58 7.06 -1.14
C GLY A 45 4.28 7.86 -1.32
N GLN A 46 3.27 7.32 -1.98
CA GLN A 46 2.01 8.01 -2.25
C GLN A 46 0.96 7.74 -1.17
N ILE A 47 0.30 8.79 -0.71
CA ILE A 47 -0.91 8.76 0.12
C ILE A 47 -2.06 9.12 -0.81
N SER A 48 -2.42 8.15 -1.64
CA SER A 48 -3.28 8.34 -2.80
C SER A 48 -4.68 7.76 -2.54
N VAL A 49 -5.62 8.62 -2.20
CA VAL A 49 -7.05 8.27 -2.20
C VAL A 49 -7.56 8.16 -3.64
N SER A 50 -6.96 8.89 -4.57
CA SER A 50 -7.32 8.89 -5.99
C SER A 50 -7.03 7.56 -6.69
N HIS A 51 -6.08 6.77 -6.21
CA HIS A 51 -5.73 5.45 -6.77
C HIS A 51 -6.66 4.35 -6.25
N ALA A 52 -7.97 4.65 -6.18
CA ALA A 52 -8.99 3.76 -5.62
C ALA A 52 -9.63 2.82 -6.64
N GLU A 53 -9.28 2.93 -7.93
CA GLU A 53 -9.73 1.97 -8.92
C GLU A 53 -9.01 0.63 -8.73
N PRO A 54 -9.74 -0.47 -8.49
CA PRO A 54 -9.10 -1.77 -8.34
C PRO A 54 -8.49 -2.24 -9.66
N TRP A 55 -7.37 -2.93 -9.60
CA TRP A 55 -6.79 -3.57 -10.79
C TRP A 55 -7.76 -4.56 -11.45
N ALA A 56 -8.62 -5.20 -10.65
CA ALA A 56 -9.70 -6.03 -11.15
C ALA A 56 -10.87 -5.16 -11.61
N ASN A 57 -10.85 -4.74 -12.87
CA ASN A 57 -11.91 -3.98 -13.54
C ASN A 57 -12.16 -4.53 -14.95
N PRO A 58 -13.29 -4.20 -15.60
CA PRO A 58 -13.62 -4.72 -16.93
C PRO A 58 -12.58 -4.39 -18.02
N HIS A 59 -11.90 -3.25 -17.90
CA HIS A 59 -10.96 -2.74 -18.89
C HIS A 59 -9.60 -3.45 -18.86
N VAL A 60 -9.27 -4.13 -17.74
CA VAL A 60 -8.02 -4.86 -17.61
C VAL A 60 -8.02 -6.17 -18.41
N LEU A 61 -9.19 -6.75 -18.70
CA LEU A 61 -9.29 -8.06 -19.36
C LEU A 61 -8.63 -8.09 -20.74
N PRO A 62 -8.92 -7.13 -21.67
CA PRO A 62 -8.21 -7.05 -22.94
C PRO A 62 -6.71 -6.78 -22.79
N ALA A 63 -6.31 -6.00 -21.79
CA ALA A 63 -4.91 -5.72 -21.50
C ALA A 63 -4.17 -6.96 -21.03
N VAL A 64 -4.74 -7.74 -20.09
CA VAL A 64 -4.17 -8.99 -19.61
C VAL A 64 -3.93 -9.98 -20.77
N LEU A 65 -4.91 -10.13 -21.68
CA LEU A 65 -4.76 -10.99 -22.87
C LEU A 65 -3.60 -10.53 -23.77
N ARG A 66 -3.42 -9.22 -23.91
CA ARG A 66 -2.35 -8.62 -24.71
C ARG A 66 -0.97 -8.76 -24.07
N TRP A 67 -0.91 -8.81 -22.73
CA TRP A 67 0.32 -8.91 -21.96
C TRP A 67 0.78 -10.35 -21.70
N LEU A 68 -0.11 -11.33 -21.85
CA LEU A 68 0.21 -12.75 -21.65
C LEU A 68 1.36 -13.17 -22.57
N GLY A 69 2.44 -13.65 -21.94
CA GLY A 69 3.63 -14.14 -22.65
C GLY A 69 4.63 -13.06 -23.08
N ARG A 70 4.39 -11.77 -22.77
CA ARG A 70 5.32 -10.68 -23.07
C ARG A 70 6.16 -10.35 -21.84
N GLU A 71 7.49 -10.38 -21.99
CA GLU A 71 8.41 -10.03 -20.90
C GLU A 71 8.54 -8.53 -20.64
N ASP A 72 8.21 -7.70 -21.65
CA ASP A 72 8.20 -6.24 -21.58
C ASP A 72 6.85 -5.65 -21.10
N ALA A 73 5.91 -6.50 -20.69
CA ALA A 73 4.60 -6.05 -20.22
C ALA A 73 4.68 -5.31 -18.88
N PRO A 74 3.88 -4.24 -18.68
CA PRO A 74 3.81 -3.52 -17.41
C PRO A 74 3.42 -4.40 -16.22
N LEU A 75 2.69 -5.48 -16.47
CA LEU A 75 2.36 -6.51 -15.50
C LEU A 75 2.75 -7.88 -16.07
N LEU A 76 3.80 -8.47 -15.53
CA LEU A 76 4.30 -9.76 -15.97
C LEU A 76 3.63 -10.88 -15.16
N TRP A 77 2.85 -11.73 -15.85
CA TRP A 77 2.28 -12.94 -15.27
C TRP A 77 3.14 -14.14 -15.62
N ARG A 78 3.85 -14.68 -14.63
CA ARG A 78 4.59 -15.94 -14.78
C ARG A 78 3.79 -17.11 -14.26
N TRP A 79 3.46 -18.02 -15.16
CA TRP A 79 2.78 -19.27 -14.79
C TRP A 79 3.64 -20.10 -13.84
N ARG A 80 3.02 -20.52 -12.76
CA ARG A 80 3.60 -21.46 -11.80
C ARG A 80 2.60 -22.58 -11.55
N ALA A 81 3.10 -23.78 -11.26
CA ALA A 81 2.27 -24.90 -10.79
C ALA A 81 1.85 -24.66 -9.32
N ASP A 82 1.18 -23.54 -9.07
CA ASP A 82 0.72 -23.10 -7.75
C ASP A 82 -0.80 -22.97 -7.76
N PRO A 83 -1.53 -23.89 -7.07
CA PRO A 83 -2.98 -23.82 -6.97
C PRO A 83 -3.49 -22.49 -6.35
N ALA A 84 -2.68 -21.84 -5.50
CA ALA A 84 -3.05 -20.55 -4.93
C ALA A 84 -3.04 -19.42 -5.98
N GLN A 85 -2.08 -19.45 -6.93
CA GLN A 85 -2.03 -18.51 -8.06
C GLN A 85 -3.29 -18.67 -8.94
N LEU A 86 -3.65 -19.90 -9.28
CA LEU A 86 -4.83 -20.19 -10.10
C LEU A 86 -6.13 -19.75 -9.40
N ALA A 87 -6.29 -20.10 -8.13
CA ALA A 87 -7.46 -19.71 -7.34
C ALA A 87 -7.58 -18.19 -7.18
N TRP A 88 -6.45 -17.50 -7.02
CA TRP A 88 -6.41 -16.03 -6.97
C TRP A 88 -6.79 -15.44 -8.33
N GLY A 89 -6.24 -15.96 -9.42
CA GLY A 89 -6.56 -15.50 -10.79
C GLY A 89 -8.05 -15.64 -11.13
N LEU A 90 -8.68 -16.77 -10.77
CA LEU A 90 -10.13 -16.96 -10.97
C LEU A 90 -10.96 -15.96 -10.16
N ARG A 91 -10.57 -15.65 -8.92
CA ARG A 91 -11.23 -14.62 -8.12
C ARG A 91 -11.04 -13.23 -8.72
N PHE A 92 -9.82 -12.91 -9.18
CA PHE A 92 -9.51 -11.66 -9.86
C PHE A 92 -10.44 -11.45 -11.06
N LEU A 93 -10.60 -12.46 -11.93
CA LEU A 93 -11.53 -12.40 -13.06
C LEU A 93 -12.99 -12.17 -12.61
N GLY A 94 -13.41 -12.82 -11.53
CA GLY A 94 -14.74 -12.60 -10.96
C GLY A 94 -14.95 -11.18 -10.43
N GLU A 95 -13.91 -10.53 -9.91
CA GLU A 95 -13.98 -9.14 -9.42
C GLU A 95 -13.93 -8.11 -10.57
N CYS A 96 -13.58 -8.51 -11.80
CA CYS A 96 -13.62 -7.64 -12.97
C CYS A 96 -15.05 -7.30 -13.45
N LEU A 97 -16.10 -7.89 -12.88
CA LEU A 97 -17.49 -7.57 -13.24
C LEU A 97 -17.85 -6.13 -12.85
N PRO A 98 -18.55 -5.35 -13.72
CA PRO A 98 -18.84 -3.93 -13.48
C PRO A 98 -19.47 -3.61 -12.12
N GLY A 99 -20.47 -4.40 -11.71
CA GLY A 99 -21.14 -4.21 -10.41
C GLY A 99 -20.20 -4.45 -9.21
N ARG A 100 -19.27 -5.40 -9.33
CA ARG A 100 -18.26 -5.67 -8.29
C ARG A 100 -17.20 -4.57 -8.27
N THR A 101 -16.72 -4.15 -9.43
CA THR A 101 -15.77 -3.04 -9.54
C THR A 101 -16.31 -1.78 -8.88
N ARG A 102 -17.55 -1.36 -9.17
CA ARG A 102 -18.17 -0.18 -8.53
C ARG A 102 -18.29 -0.31 -7.00
N ARG A 103 -18.70 -1.47 -6.51
CA ARG A 103 -18.74 -1.76 -5.07
C ARG A 103 -17.36 -1.68 -4.44
N ASN A 104 -16.33 -2.23 -5.10
CA ASN A 104 -14.96 -2.23 -4.63
C ASN A 104 -14.37 -0.81 -4.62
N ILE A 105 -14.59 0.01 -5.65
CA ILE A 105 -14.22 1.44 -5.68
C ILE A 105 -14.81 2.15 -4.45
N ARG A 106 -16.10 2.00 -4.21
CA ARG A 106 -16.76 2.65 -3.06
C ARG A 106 -16.12 2.27 -1.72
N ALA A 107 -15.83 0.98 -1.53
CA ALA A 107 -15.22 0.47 -0.31
C ALA A 107 -13.78 0.98 -0.13
N ILE A 108 -12.99 0.99 -1.22
CA ILE A 108 -11.60 1.47 -1.22
C ILE A 108 -11.56 2.98 -0.93
N VAL A 109 -12.39 3.78 -1.62
CA VAL A 109 -12.48 5.23 -1.38
C VAL A 109 -12.84 5.55 0.06
N ALA A 110 -13.86 4.89 0.61
CA ALA A 110 -14.28 5.13 2.00
C ALA A 110 -13.14 4.83 2.99
N LEU A 111 -12.44 3.70 2.81
CA LEU A 111 -11.30 3.33 3.65
C LEU A 111 -10.13 4.29 3.47
N ALA A 112 -9.83 4.69 2.23
CA ALA A 112 -8.71 5.57 1.91
C ALA A 112 -8.91 6.98 2.47
N LEU A 113 -10.12 7.55 2.36
CA LEU A 113 -10.48 8.85 2.97
C LEU A 113 -10.33 8.78 4.49
N TYR A 114 -10.84 7.74 5.12
CA TYR A 114 -10.67 7.53 6.57
C TYR A 114 -9.19 7.43 6.94
N SER A 115 -8.41 6.62 6.20
CA SER A 115 -6.98 6.41 6.44
C SER A 115 -6.19 7.72 6.32
N ARG A 116 -6.44 8.51 5.25
CA ARG A 116 -5.80 9.82 5.07
C ARG A 116 -6.11 10.76 6.23
N ALA A 117 -7.37 10.89 6.62
CA ALA A 117 -7.76 11.74 7.74
C ALA A 117 -7.08 11.31 9.06
N ARG A 118 -6.97 9.99 9.31
CA ARG A 118 -6.27 9.47 10.49
C ARG A 118 -4.77 9.71 10.43
N LEU A 119 -4.14 9.60 9.25
CA LEU A 119 -2.72 9.91 9.08
C LEU A 119 -2.43 11.41 9.34
N GLN A 120 -3.27 12.30 8.81
CA GLN A 120 -3.16 13.74 9.04
C GLN A 120 -3.32 14.09 10.53
N ALA A 121 -4.30 13.49 11.20
CA ALA A 121 -4.49 13.66 12.64
C ALA A 121 -3.28 13.16 13.43
N LEU A 122 -2.77 11.96 13.11
CA LEU A 122 -1.60 11.37 13.76
C LEU A 122 -0.35 12.24 13.56
N ARG A 123 -0.14 12.78 12.34
CA ARG A 123 0.93 13.72 12.05
C ARG A 123 0.83 14.98 12.92
N GLY A 124 -0.38 15.56 13.02
CA GLY A 124 -0.64 16.72 13.86
C GLY A 124 -0.43 16.46 15.38
N GLU A 125 -0.83 15.28 15.85
CA GLU A 125 -0.68 14.88 17.26
C GLU A 125 0.78 14.60 17.66
N THR A 126 1.57 14.02 16.73
CA THR A 126 2.90 13.48 17.04
C THR A 126 4.05 14.35 16.55
N GLY A 127 3.81 15.22 15.57
CA GLY A 127 4.87 15.98 14.92
C GLY A 127 5.84 15.13 14.08
N ILE A 128 5.48 13.89 13.71
CA ILE A 128 6.35 13.00 12.93
C ILE A 128 6.75 13.66 11.61
N ALA A 129 8.06 13.75 11.37
CA ALA A 129 8.63 14.17 10.10
C ALA A 129 8.94 12.95 9.22
N TYR A 130 8.42 12.92 7.99
CA TYR A 130 8.62 11.84 7.03
C TYR A 130 8.65 12.34 5.58
N ASP A 131 9.21 13.54 5.39
CA ASP A 131 9.34 14.20 4.07
C ASP A 131 7.99 14.30 3.32
N HIS A 132 6.90 14.51 4.06
CA HIS A 132 5.58 14.61 3.45
C HIS A 132 5.41 15.89 2.64
N LEU A 133 4.73 15.75 1.51
CA LEU A 133 4.37 16.84 0.62
C LEU A 133 2.85 16.81 0.37
N GLU A 134 2.20 17.94 0.66
CA GLU A 134 0.77 18.18 0.42
C GLU A 134 0.58 18.91 -0.93
N ARG A 135 1.07 18.28 -2.02
CA ARG A 135 1.06 18.87 -3.36
C ARG A 135 0.18 18.13 -4.35
N GLY A 136 -0.66 17.24 -3.82
CA GLY A 136 -1.50 16.40 -4.65
C GLY A 136 -0.75 15.31 -5.39
N ILE A 137 -1.50 14.54 -6.17
CA ILE A 137 -0.97 13.53 -7.09
C ILE A 137 -1.56 13.79 -8.47
N LEU A 138 -0.69 13.79 -9.48
CA LEU A 138 -1.06 13.97 -10.89
C LEU A 138 -0.85 12.65 -11.65
N HIS A 139 -1.94 12.05 -12.11
CA HIS A 139 -1.91 10.95 -13.07
C HIS A 139 -1.76 11.49 -14.47
N ILE A 140 -0.86 10.94 -15.28
CA ILE A 140 -0.59 11.37 -16.64
C ILE A 140 -0.92 10.26 -17.64
N TYR A 141 -1.44 10.65 -18.81
CA TYR A 141 -1.85 9.75 -19.88
C TYR A 141 -1.25 10.19 -21.20
N THR A 142 -0.67 9.23 -21.94
CA THR A 142 -0.18 9.46 -23.31
C THR A 142 -1.16 8.91 -24.35
N ASP A 143 -2.00 7.94 -23.98
CA ASP A 143 -3.07 7.40 -24.81
C ASP A 143 -4.40 8.14 -24.59
N ARG A 144 -5.05 8.52 -25.70
CA ARG A 144 -6.31 9.27 -25.65
C ARG A 144 -7.46 8.45 -25.07
N ALA A 145 -7.50 7.15 -25.34
CA ALA A 145 -8.56 6.27 -24.84
C ALA A 145 -8.38 6.03 -23.33
N ALA A 146 -7.15 5.85 -22.87
CA ALA A 146 -6.82 5.76 -21.44
C ALA A 146 -7.23 7.02 -20.69
N TYR A 147 -6.94 8.21 -21.22
CA TYR A 147 -7.38 9.48 -20.64
C TYR A 147 -8.91 9.61 -20.55
N VAL A 148 -9.65 9.27 -21.61
CA VAL A 148 -11.12 9.31 -21.59
C VAL A 148 -11.69 8.36 -20.56
N HIS A 149 -11.12 7.17 -20.43
CA HIS A 149 -11.51 6.20 -19.41
C HIS A 149 -11.24 6.71 -17.99
N ALA A 150 -10.06 7.25 -17.75
CA ALA A 150 -9.68 7.82 -16.45
C ALA A 150 -10.60 9.00 -16.06
N ALA A 151 -10.97 9.85 -17.02
CA ALA A 151 -11.92 10.94 -16.79
C ALA A 151 -13.33 10.43 -16.41
N ALA A 152 -13.74 9.27 -16.91
CA ALA A 152 -14.98 8.63 -16.49
C ALA A 152 -14.88 8.04 -15.08
N ALA A 153 -13.77 7.38 -14.75
CA ALA A 153 -13.49 6.87 -13.41
C ALA A 153 -13.43 8.00 -12.36
N ALA A 154 -12.79 9.12 -12.71
CA ALA A 154 -12.73 10.31 -11.86
C ALA A 154 -14.12 10.87 -11.51
N ARG A 155 -15.06 10.85 -12.48
CA ARG A 155 -16.46 11.25 -12.19
C ARG A 155 -17.11 10.33 -11.16
N THR A 156 -16.93 9.01 -11.31
CA THR A 156 -17.46 8.04 -10.34
C THR A 156 -16.85 8.23 -8.95
N MET A 157 -15.55 8.50 -8.87
CA MET A 157 -14.87 8.73 -7.60
C MET A 157 -15.34 10.01 -6.91
N ARG A 158 -15.65 11.06 -7.69
CA ARG A 158 -16.23 12.30 -7.14
C ARG A 158 -17.61 12.08 -6.51
N GLU A 159 -18.43 11.16 -7.03
CA GLU A 159 -19.69 10.77 -6.38
C GLU A 159 -19.46 10.19 -4.97
N PHE A 160 -18.26 9.68 -4.69
CA PHE A 160 -17.86 9.13 -3.40
C PHE A 160 -17.03 10.10 -2.55
N GLY A 161 -16.93 11.37 -2.96
CA GLY A 161 -16.31 12.44 -2.18
C GLY A 161 -14.83 12.73 -2.46
N LEU A 162 -14.26 12.23 -3.59
CA LEU A 162 -12.93 12.62 -4.03
C LEU A 162 -12.97 13.94 -4.83
N ASP A 163 -11.87 14.70 -4.71
CA ASP A 163 -11.61 15.93 -5.47
C ASP A 163 -10.75 15.69 -6.72
N ARG A 164 -10.83 14.49 -7.31
CA ARG A 164 -10.08 14.10 -8.52
C ARG A 164 -10.66 14.76 -9.76
N GLU A 165 -9.83 15.54 -10.48
CA GLU A 165 -10.23 16.35 -11.63
C GLU A 165 -9.46 15.99 -12.89
N PRO A 166 -10.15 15.67 -14.02
CA PRO A 166 -9.51 15.57 -15.31
C PRO A 166 -8.94 16.92 -15.75
N VAL A 167 -7.70 16.91 -16.24
CA VAL A 167 -6.95 18.11 -16.65
C VAL A 167 -6.35 17.96 -18.02
N SER A 168 -6.24 19.07 -18.77
CA SER A 168 -5.58 19.10 -20.07
C SER A 168 -4.06 18.93 -19.96
N ALA A 169 -3.39 18.58 -21.07
CA ALA A 169 -1.93 18.52 -21.13
C ALA A 169 -1.27 19.86 -20.75
N ALA A 170 -1.86 21.00 -21.12
CA ALA A 170 -1.37 22.31 -20.70
C ALA A 170 -1.47 22.48 -19.17
N ARG A 171 -2.60 22.09 -18.59
CA ARG A 171 -2.77 22.16 -17.14
C ARG A 171 -1.87 21.19 -16.38
N CYS A 172 -1.53 20.03 -16.94
CA CYS A 172 -0.52 19.14 -16.35
C CYS A 172 0.83 19.84 -16.18
N VAL A 173 1.26 20.62 -17.20
CA VAL A 173 2.53 21.36 -17.15
C VAL A 173 2.47 22.53 -16.16
N GLU A 174 1.31 23.18 -16.01
CA GLU A 174 1.13 24.22 -14.99
C GLU A 174 1.23 23.67 -13.57
N ILE A 175 0.67 22.47 -13.33
CA ILE A 175 0.72 21.77 -12.04
C ILE A 175 2.13 21.26 -11.77
N GLU A 176 2.77 20.63 -12.76
CA GLU A 176 4.14 20.11 -12.64
C GLU A 176 4.98 20.53 -13.86
N PRO A 177 5.78 21.63 -13.71
CA PRO A 177 6.59 22.18 -14.79
C PRO A 177 7.63 21.22 -15.38
N ALA A 178 8.08 20.19 -14.63
CA ALA A 178 8.99 19.18 -15.15
C ALA A 178 8.41 18.40 -16.36
N LEU A 179 7.09 18.45 -16.57
CA LEU A 179 6.41 17.82 -17.71
C LEU A 179 6.51 18.65 -19.02
N ALA A 180 7.07 19.87 -18.99
CA ALA A 180 7.13 20.74 -20.17
C ALA A 180 7.79 20.07 -21.38
N ALA A 181 8.88 19.34 -21.16
CA ALA A 181 9.62 18.64 -22.23
C ALA A 181 8.85 17.51 -22.92
N VAL A 182 7.76 17.02 -22.29
CA VAL A 182 6.95 15.92 -22.80
C VAL A 182 5.50 16.32 -23.07
N ARG A 183 5.16 17.62 -22.98
CA ARG A 183 3.81 18.16 -23.14
C ARG A 183 3.08 17.63 -24.36
N ASP A 184 3.73 17.63 -25.52
CA ASP A 184 3.12 17.24 -26.79
C ASP A 184 2.84 15.73 -26.89
N ARG A 185 3.36 14.94 -25.96
CA ARG A 185 3.11 13.50 -25.83
C ARG A 185 1.95 13.21 -24.89
N LEU A 186 1.49 14.19 -24.12
CA LEU A 186 0.41 14.02 -23.15
C LEU A 186 -0.95 14.17 -23.82
N ALA A 187 -1.81 13.19 -23.64
CA ALA A 187 -3.23 13.30 -23.96
C ALA A 187 -4.01 14.12 -22.89
N GLY A 188 -3.49 14.16 -21.68
CA GLY A 188 -4.03 14.84 -20.52
C GLY A 188 -3.62 14.15 -19.22
N GLY A 189 -4.28 14.54 -18.15
CA GLY A 189 -4.06 13.96 -16.82
C GLY A 189 -5.32 14.00 -15.97
N ASP A 190 -5.22 13.51 -14.76
CA ASP A 190 -6.14 13.85 -13.70
C ASP A 190 -5.39 14.19 -12.42
N TYR A 191 -5.83 15.21 -11.72
CA TYR A 191 -5.19 15.75 -10.55
C TYR A 191 -6.08 15.65 -9.32
N THR A 192 -5.50 15.22 -8.21
CA THR A 192 -6.16 15.16 -6.91
C THR A 192 -5.36 16.03 -5.93
N PRO A 193 -5.80 17.29 -5.71
CA PRO A 193 -5.05 18.23 -4.88
C PRO A 193 -4.93 17.79 -3.42
N SER A 194 -5.90 17.05 -2.90
CA SER A 194 -5.92 16.59 -1.51
C SER A 194 -5.08 15.34 -1.24
N ASP A 195 -4.53 14.71 -2.26
CA ASP A 195 -3.60 13.59 -2.10
C ASP A 195 -2.21 14.11 -1.66
N GLU A 196 -1.42 13.26 -1.04
CA GLU A 196 -0.14 13.59 -0.45
C GLU A 196 0.93 12.57 -0.86
N SER A 197 2.19 12.87 -0.60
CA SER A 197 3.29 11.90 -0.65
C SER A 197 4.15 11.99 0.61
N GLY A 198 4.96 10.96 0.87
CA GLY A 198 5.89 10.95 2.00
C GLY A 198 6.61 9.61 2.13
N ASP A 199 7.71 9.62 2.86
CA ASP A 199 8.53 8.45 3.10
C ASP A 199 7.87 7.51 4.12
N ALA A 200 7.29 6.42 3.64
CA ALA A 200 6.62 5.42 4.47
C ALA A 200 7.59 4.70 5.41
N HIS A 201 8.88 4.56 5.06
CA HIS A 201 9.88 3.96 5.93
C HIS A 201 10.21 4.87 7.11
N ARG A 202 10.49 6.16 6.84
CA ARG A 202 10.73 7.16 7.88
C ARG A 202 9.53 7.28 8.81
N PHE A 203 8.32 7.36 8.24
CA PHE A 203 7.08 7.36 9.02
C PHE A 203 7.00 6.14 9.94
N THR A 204 7.20 4.94 9.40
CA THR A 204 7.06 3.69 10.17
C THR A 204 8.09 3.63 11.30
N ARG A 205 9.34 4.02 11.04
CA ARG A 205 10.39 4.04 12.07
C ARG A 205 10.11 5.05 13.17
N ALA A 206 9.81 6.29 12.80
CA ALA A 206 9.51 7.32 13.78
C ALA A 206 8.29 6.98 14.64
N LEU A 207 7.26 6.36 14.04
CA LEU A 207 6.11 5.89 14.81
C LEU A 207 6.44 4.70 15.72
N ALA A 208 7.35 3.80 15.31
CA ALA A 208 7.83 2.72 16.17
C ALA A 208 8.58 3.27 17.39
N ASP A 209 9.45 4.27 17.19
CA ASP A 209 10.18 4.91 18.28
C ASP A 209 9.22 5.59 19.29
N LEU A 210 8.18 6.25 18.79
CA LEU A 210 7.13 6.83 19.63
C LEU A 210 6.31 5.75 20.37
N ALA A 211 6.07 4.61 19.73
CA ALA A 211 5.36 3.50 20.33
C ALA A 211 6.20 2.84 21.44
N VAL A 212 7.52 2.70 21.25
CA VAL A 212 8.46 2.26 22.30
C VAL A 212 8.41 3.20 23.50
N ALA A 213 8.43 4.51 23.28
CA ALA A 213 8.31 5.50 24.35
C ALA A 213 6.98 5.39 25.12
N ARG A 214 5.97 4.73 24.57
CA ARG A 214 4.67 4.42 25.20
C ARG A 214 4.61 2.99 25.81
N GLY A 215 5.73 2.27 25.83
CA GLY A 215 5.82 0.95 26.45
C GLY A 215 5.52 -0.21 25.50
N VAL A 216 5.45 0.00 24.19
CA VAL A 216 5.35 -1.11 23.21
C VAL A 216 6.68 -1.86 23.15
N ASP A 217 6.66 -3.19 23.34
CA ASP A 217 7.83 -4.06 23.21
C ASP A 217 8.03 -4.48 21.74
N PHE A 218 9.12 -4.02 21.10
CA PHE A 218 9.47 -4.44 19.73
C PHE A 218 10.58 -5.50 19.78
N ARG A 219 10.27 -6.71 19.36
CA ARG A 219 11.20 -7.84 19.25
C ARG A 219 11.62 -8.03 17.79
N TYR A 220 12.64 -7.28 17.43
CA TYR A 220 13.29 -7.37 16.12
C TYR A 220 14.21 -8.60 16.00
N GLY A 221 14.60 -8.97 14.77
CA GLY A 221 15.42 -10.14 14.51
C GLY A 221 14.75 -11.45 14.92
N THR A 222 13.44 -11.44 15.10
CA THR A 222 12.67 -12.55 15.64
C THR A 222 11.74 -13.12 14.58
N ARG A 223 11.95 -14.37 14.19
CA ARG A 223 11.16 -15.07 13.18
C ARG A 223 9.87 -15.60 13.78
N ILE A 224 8.79 -15.44 13.06
CA ILE A 224 7.49 -16.03 13.37
C ILE A 224 7.41 -17.36 12.65
N GLU A 225 7.39 -18.47 13.37
CA GLU A 225 7.38 -19.82 12.80
C GLU A 225 5.95 -20.30 12.51
N LYS A 226 5.09 -20.28 13.51
CA LYS A 226 3.70 -20.72 13.36
C LYS A 226 2.80 -20.21 14.49
N LEU A 227 1.50 -20.16 14.20
CA LEU A 227 0.46 -20.04 15.22
C LEU A 227 0.12 -21.41 15.78
N VAL A 228 0.07 -21.53 17.09
CA VAL A 228 -0.25 -22.77 17.80
C VAL A 228 -1.73 -22.76 18.16
N ARG A 229 -2.45 -23.79 17.73
CA ARG A 229 -3.87 -23.97 18.10
C ARG A 229 -4.00 -24.33 19.57
N GLY A 230 -4.95 -23.68 20.22
CA GLY A 230 -5.50 -24.09 21.50
C GLY A 230 -6.67 -25.06 21.34
N GLY A 231 -7.33 -25.39 22.40
CA GLY A 231 -8.60 -26.12 22.36
C GLY A 231 -9.69 -25.29 21.66
N GLY A 232 -10.52 -25.94 20.82
CA GLY A 232 -11.58 -25.24 20.09
C GLY A 232 -11.06 -24.36 18.93
N ARG A 233 -11.49 -23.11 18.90
CA ARG A 233 -11.24 -22.17 17.77
C ARG A 233 -10.30 -21.00 18.13
N HIS A 234 -9.50 -21.14 19.15
CA HIS A 234 -8.59 -20.07 19.57
C HIS A 234 -7.11 -20.38 19.28
N VAL A 235 -6.27 -19.36 19.29
CA VAL A 235 -4.82 -19.44 19.17
C VAL A 235 -4.25 -19.47 20.59
N ALA A 236 -3.50 -20.55 20.92
CA ALA A 236 -2.85 -20.68 22.21
C ALA A 236 -1.57 -19.83 22.32
N GLY A 237 -0.91 -19.58 21.19
CA GLY A 237 0.31 -18.79 21.14
C GLY A 237 0.88 -18.72 19.74
N VAL A 238 1.96 -17.97 19.60
CA VAL A 238 2.80 -17.96 18.41
C VAL A 238 4.18 -18.49 18.76
N LEU A 239 4.64 -19.50 18.01
CA LEU A 239 6.02 -19.98 18.11
C LEU A 239 6.91 -18.99 17.37
N ILE A 240 7.87 -18.42 18.07
CA ILE A 240 8.86 -17.50 17.55
C ILE A 240 10.26 -18.04 17.78
N ASP A 241 11.21 -17.58 16.94
CA ASP A 241 12.63 -17.91 17.04
C ASP A 241 13.44 -16.62 16.90
N GLY A 242 14.10 -16.22 17.96
CA GLY A 242 14.83 -14.98 18.08
C GLY A 242 16.22 -15.16 18.69
N PRO A 243 16.91 -14.07 19.06
CA PRO A 243 18.25 -14.13 19.67
C PRO A 243 18.32 -14.99 20.95
N GLY A 244 17.20 -15.15 21.65
CA GLY A 244 17.10 -16.02 22.85
C GLY A 244 16.74 -17.47 22.55
N GLY A 245 16.63 -17.85 21.26
CA GLY A 245 16.14 -19.15 20.82
C GLY A 245 14.63 -19.20 20.64
N GLN A 246 14.09 -20.43 20.54
CA GLN A 246 12.67 -20.65 20.35
C GLN A 246 11.86 -20.46 21.63
N GLU A 247 10.75 -19.73 21.53
CA GLU A 247 9.78 -19.60 22.61
C GLU A 247 8.34 -19.62 22.09
N LEU A 248 7.40 -20.01 22.95
CA LEU A 248 5.97 -19.87 22.70
C LEU A 248 5.49 -18.56 23.37
N LEU A 249 5.28 -17.53 22.55
CA LEU A 249 4.73 -16.27 23.01
C LEU A 249 3.20 -16.39 23.11
N THR A 250 2.67 -16.11 24.31
CA THR A 250 1.23 -16.08 24.59
C THR A 250 0.71 -14.66 24.68
N ALA A 251 -0.49 -14.42 24.15
CA ALA A 251 -1.21 -13.16 24.23
C ALA A 251 -2.73 -13.42 24.21
N ASP A 252 -3.52 -12.43 24.63
CA ASP A 252 -4.97 -12.50 24.62
C ASP A 252 -5.52 -12.34 23.19
N ALA A 253 -4.79 -11.60 22.32
CA ALA A 253 -5.15 -11.40 20.92
C ALA A 253 -3.90 -11.30 20.02
N TYR A 254 -4.07 -11.62 18.75
CA TYR A 254 -3.02 -11.60 17.74
C TYR A 254 -3.44 -10.79 16.52
N VAL A 255 -2.65 -9.78 16.16
CA VAL A 255 -2.83 -8.98 14.94
C VAL A 255 -1.85 -9.48 13.90
N ILE A 256 -2.35 -9.94 12.75
CA ILE A 256 -1.52 -10.44 11.65
C ILE A 256 -1.29 -9.30 10.66
N ALA A 257 -0.07 -8.76 10.64
CA ALA A 257 0.34 -7.62 9.81
C ALA A 257 1.56 -7.95 8.91
N LEU A 258 1.64 -9.19 8.43
CA LEU A 258 2.78 -9.73 7.67
C LEU A 258 2.69 -9.50 6.16
N GLY A 259 1.83 -8.58 5.69
CA GLY A 259 1.66 -8.31 4.27
C GLY A 259 1.40 -9.60 3.47
N SER A 260 2.17 -9.82 2.42
CA SER A 260 2.03 -11.00 1.54
C SER A 260 2.37 -12.35 2.19
N TYR A 261 3.00 -12.36 3.37
CA TYR A 261 3.28 -13.56 4.14
C TYR A 261 2.11 -14.00 5.04
N SER A 262 1.13 -13.13 5.28
CA SER A 262 -0.05 -13.43 6.12
C SER A 262 -0.79 -14.70 5.70
N PRO A 263 -1.04 -14.98 4.40
CA PRO A 263 -1.69 -16.22 3.97
C PRO A 263 -0.91 -17.48 4.34
N LEU A 264 0.42 -17.42 4.35
CA LEU A 264 1.27 -18.57 4.67
C LEU A 264 1.14 -18.95 6.14
N LEU A 265 1.10 -17.97 7.03
CA LEU A 265 0.94 -18.17 8.46
C LEU A 265 -0.47 -18.70 8.81
N LEU A 266 -1.50 -18.26 8.09
CA LEU A 266 -2.90 -18.56 8.39
C LEU A 266 -3.41 -19.84 7.74
N ARG A 267 -2.81 -20.28 6.63
CA ARG A 267 -3.23 -21.48 5.89
C ARG A 267 -3.28 -22.74 6.76
N PRO A 268 -2.30 -23.05 7.65
CA PRO A 268 -2.35 -24.23 8.52
C PRO A 268 -3.54 -24.21 9.50
N LEU A 269 -4.10 -23.03 9.79
CA LEU A 269 -5.29 -22.88 10.61
C LEU A 269 -6.61 -23.00 9.82
N GLY A 270 -6.53 -23.24 8.50
CA GLY A 270 -7.69 -23.30 7.63
C GLY A 270 -8.23 -21.92 7.18
N ILE A 271 -7.56 -20.84 7.56
CA ILE A 271 -7.95 -19.47 7.18
C ILE A 271 -7.32 -19.14 5.83
N ARG A 272 -8.17 -18.79 4.86
CA ARG A 272 -7.75 -18.44 3.50
C ARG A 272 -7.90 -16.95 3.27
N LEU A 273 -6.78 -16.24 3.08
CA LEU A 273 -6.75 -14.86 2.64
C LEU A 273 -6.50 -14.81 1.13
N PRO A 274 -7.27 -14.04 0.36
CA PRO A 274 -7.09 -13.90 -1.09
C PRO A 274 -5.98 -12.88 -1.42
N VAL A 275 -4.84 -12.96 -0.74
CA VAL A 275 -3.67 -12.12 -0.96
C VAL A 275 -2.64 -12.97 -1.72
N TYR A 276 -2.20 -12.46 -2.87
CA TYR A 276 -1.12 -13.03 -3.66
C TYR A 276 -0.02 -11.97 -3.88
N PRO A 277 1.27 -12.32 -3.70
CA PRO A 277 2.34 -11.33 -3.79
C PRO A 277 2.52 -10.81 -5.20
N ALA A 278 2.60 -9.50 -5.36
CA ALA A 278 3.11 -8.83 -6.55
C ALA A 278 4.51 -8.27 -6.24
N LYS A 279 5.43 -8.35 -7.21
CA LYS A 279 6.77 -7.80 -7.08
C LYS A 279 6.85 -6.49 -7.86
N GLY A 280 7.21 -5.42 -7.17
CA GLY A 280 7.60 -4.14 -7.75
C GLY A 280 9.09 -3.88 -7.55
N TYR A 281 9.59 -2.85 -8.22
CA TYR A 281 10.95 -2.35 -8.08
C TYR A 281 10.87 -0.87 -7.77
N SER A 282 11.76 -0.38 -6.91
CA SER A 282 11.96 1.04 -6.67
C SER A 282 13.42 1.41 -6.89
N ALA A 283 13.66 2.62 -7.37
CA ALA A 283 14.97 3.22 -7.47
C ALA A 283 14.94 4.60 -6.79
N THR A 284 15.87 4.83 -5.89
CA THR A 284 16.03 6.14 -5.24
C THR A 284 17.21 6.84 -5.86
N ILE A 285 16.99 8.07 -6.33
CA ILE A 285 18.01 8.88 -7.01
C ILE A 285 18.25 10.11 -6.12
N PRO A 286 19.48 10.34 -5.63
CA PRO A 286 19.80 11.58 -4.91
C PRO A 286 19.60 12.80 -5.81
N LEU A 287 18.96 13.85 -5.28
CA LEU A 287 18.71 15.07 -6.01
C LEU A 287 19.74 16.15 -5.61
N GLY A 288 20.38 16.78 -6.60
CA GLY A 288 21.20 17.97 -6.37
C GLY A 288 20.33 19.23 -6.16
N PRO A 289 20.96 20.34 -5.74
CA PRO A 289 20.26 21.61 -5.46
C PRO A 289 19.53 22.16 -6.69
N ASP A 290 20.04 21.94 -7.89
CA ASP A 290 19.47 22.42 -9.15
C ASP A 290 18.57 21.39 -9.84
N SER A 291 18.15 20.37 -9.12
CA SER A 291 17.35 19.30 -9.67
C SER A 291 15.99 19.79 -10.16
N GLN A 292 15.68 19.46 -11.42
CA GLN A 292 14.37 19.68 -12.03
C GLN A 292 13.45 18.44 -11.94
N ALA A 293 13.73 17.53 -11.00
CA ALA A 293 12.85 16.40 -10.74
C ALA A 293 11.47 16.89 -10.29
N PRO A 294 10.40 16.17 -10.63
CA PRO A 294 9.03 16.55 -10.25
C PRO A 294 8.90 16.83 -8.75
N THR A 295 8.09 17.85 -8.43
CA THR A 295 7.74 18.20 -7.04
C THR A 295 6.34 17.73 -6.66
N VAL A 296 5.46 17.57 -7.65
CA VAL A 296 4.18 16.88 -7.53
C VAL A 296 4.40 15.40 -7.78
N SER A 297 3.81 14.55 -6.99
CA SER A 297 3.91 13.10 -7.24
C SER A 297 3.18 12.73 -8.52
N LEU A 298 3.86 11.99 -9.40
CA LEU A 298 3.34 11.59 -10.71
C LEU A 298 3.02 10.10 -10.74
N THR A 299 1.94 9.74 -11.41
CA THR A 299 1.58 8.36 -11.72
C THR A 299 1.37 8.20 -13.23
N ASP A 300 2.11 7.29 -13.86
CA ASP A 300 1.89 6.83 -15.22
C ASP A 300 1.24 5.43 -15.14
N ASP A 301 -0.07 5.39 -15.26
CA ASP A 301 -0.83 4.14 -15.15
C ASP A 301 -0.60 3.21 -16.34
N GLU A 302 -0.22 3.74 -17.51
CA GLU A 302 0.07 2.95 -18.71
C GLU A 302 1.36 2.13 -18.52
N ARG A 303 2.37 2.72 -17.87
CA ARG A 303 3.68 2.10 -17.61
C ARG A 303 3.80 1.52 -16.21
N ARG A 304 2.80 1.70 -15.35
CA ARG A 304 2.82 1.31 -13.94
C ARG A 304 4.01 1.93 -13.19
N LEU A 305 4.27 3.19 -13.46
CA LEU A 305 5.37 3.96 -12.90
C LEU A 305 4.83 5.04 -11.96
N VAL A 306 5.43 5.13 -10.78
CA VAL A 306 5.20 6.20 -9.80
C VAL A 306 6.51 6.96 -9.61
N ILE A 307 6.44 8.29 -9.60
CA ILE A 307 7.57 9.17 -9.31
C ILE A 307 7.14 10.06 -8.15
N SER A 308 7.81 9.93 -7.02
CA SER A 308 7.60 10.79 -5.85
C SER A 308 8.90 11.41 -5.40
N ARG A 309 8.83 12.66 -4.96
CA ARG A 309 9.94 13.32 -4.26
C ARG A 309 9.78 13.03 -2.77
N LEU A 310 10.86 12.55 -2.15
CA LEU A 310 10.96 12.23 -0.73
C LEU A 310 12.12 13.01 -0.11
#